data_e660908c7480ef3e5956c2fd6cf79dd1
#
_entry.id   e660908c7480ef3e5956c2fd6cf79dd1
#
_cell.length_a   1.000
_cell.length_b   1.000
_cell.length_c   1.000
_cell.angle_alpha   90.00
_cell.angle_beta   90.00
_cell.angle_gamma   90.00
#
_symmetry.space_group_name_H-M   'P 1'
#
loop_
_entity.id
_entity.type
_entity.pdbx_description
1 polymer ?
#
loop_
_entity_poly.entity_id
_entity_poly.type
_entity_poly.pdbx_seq_one_letter_code
_entity_poly.pdbx_strand_id
1 'polypeptide(L)'
;MNRFLKLLSLCLFLTLTVPLQAVTNGVANEPDSVYLFSYSHADGSGGLKLAWSPDGNRWFSVADGNSFVNSDFGPWGQMKRMLKPHLMQTRADDRWHCIWELTESGNSLAYVESPNLLQWKAQKYFDRSRLAEYRPAEVYPTVRKEVLLNGTMQQGWMQRVPYATVQRVISFAEHKKYRQALYAERTEQDPVRFAGLKPV
;
A
#
# COMPACT_ATOMS: atom_id res chain seq x y z
N MET A 1 -34.69 -78.27 39.44
CA MET A 1 -35.21 -77.11 40.20
C MET A 1 -34.13 -76.07 40.25
N ASN A 2 -33.90 -75.36 39.09
CA ASN A 2 -32.77 -74.45 38.88
C ASN A 2 -33.29 -73.07 38.43
N ARG A 3 -33.08 -72.07 39.26
CA ARG A 3 -33.37 -70.68 38.96
C ARG A 3 -32.20 -70.12 38.24
N PHE A 4 -32.33 -69.91 36.94
CA PHE A 4 -31.34 -69.14 36.14
C PHE A 4 -31.47 -67.68 36.46
N LEU A 5 -30.44 -67.17 37.10
CA LEU A 5 -30.24 -65.75 37.34
C LEU A 5 -29.72 -65.10 36.04
N LYS A 6 -30.58 -64.35 35.34
CA LYS A 6 -30.21 -63.59 34.19
C LYS A 6 -29.50 -62.28 34.68
N LEU A 7 -28.20 -62.28 34.61
CA LEU A 7 -27.43 -61.05 34.75
C LEU A 7 -27.65 -60.18 33.49
N LEU A 8 -28.43 -59.13 33.67
CA LEU A 8 -28.59 -58.08 32.64
C LEU A 8 -27.37 -57.14 32.73
N SER A 9 -26.41 -57.36 31.84
CA SER A 9 -25.27 -56.45 31.67
C SER A 9 -25.76 -55.15 31.06
N LEU A 10 -25.96 -54.15 31.89
CA LEU A 10 -26.27 -52.77 31.47
C LEU A 10 -24.96 -52.11 31.02
N CYS A 11 -24.65 -52.23 29.72
CA CYS A 11 -23.56 -51.43 29.11
C CYS A 11 -24.00 -49.96 29.08
N LEU A 12 -23.58 -49.26 30.08
CA LEU A 12 -23.69 -47.82 30.14
C LEU A 12 -22.70 -47.19 29.10
N PHE A 13 -23.20 -46.94 27.91
CA PHE A 13 -22.43 -46.12 26.94
C PHE A 13 -22.40 -44.70 27.45
N LEU A 14 -21.31 -44.34 28.16
CA LEU A 14 -20.94 -42.96 28.36
C LEU A 14 -20.52 -42.39 27.01
N THR A 15 -21.44 -41.76 26.30
CA THR A 15 -21.13 -40.91 25.19
C THR A 15 -20.43 -39.68 25.76
N LEU A 16 -19.10 -39.67 25.74
CA LEU A 16 -18.34 -38.45 25.88
C LEU A 16 -18.67 -37.55 24.68
N THR A 17 -19.65 -36.69 24.86
CA THR A 17 -19.82 -35.52 23.99
C THR A 17 -18.69 -34.58 24.28
N VAL A 18 -17.57 -34.75 23.58
CA VAL A 18 -16.55 -33.71 23.49
C VAL A 18 -17.23 -32.53 22.80
N PRO A 19 -17.37 -31.37 23.46
CA PRO A 19 -17.85 -30.19 22.75
C PRO A 19 -16.82 -29.93 21.66
N LEU A 20 -17.23 -30.09 20.42
CA LEU A 20 -16.48 -29.61 19.26
C LEU A 20 -16.49 -28.10 19.43
N GLN A 21 -15.48 -27.58 20.16
CA GLN A 21 -15.18 -26.17 20.11
C GLN A 21 -14.82 -25.91 18.67
N ALA A 22 -15.76 -25.33 17.93
CA ALA A 22 -15.45 -24.71 16.68
C ALA A 22 -14.28 -23.77 16.99
N VAL A 23 -13.09 -24.13 16.54
CA VAL A 23 -11.99 -23.20 16.40
C VAL A 23 -12.52 -22.19 15.40
N THR A 24 -13.23 -21.19 15.88
CA THR A 24 -13.38 -19.95 15.17
C THR A 24 -11.93 -19.49 15.03
N ASN A 25 -11.30 -19.83 13.90
CA ASN A 25 -10.15 -19.08 13.43
C ASN A 25 -10.64 -17.66 13.49
N GLY A 26 -10.25 -16.96 14.56
CA GLY A 26 -10.51 -15.55 14.67
C GLY A 26 -9.89 -14.93 13.43
N VAL A 27 -10.72 -14.65 12.44
CA VAL A 27 -10.41 -13.68 11.43
C VAL A 27 -10.07 -12.47 12.28
N ALA A 28 -8.78 -12.20 12.42
CA ALA A 28 -8.33 -11.05 13.15
C ALA A 28 -9.10 -9.90 12.51
N ASN A 29 -9.98 -9.25 13.26
CA ASN A 29 -10.83 -8.20 12.73
C ASN A 29 -9.91 -7.22 12.03
N GLU A 30 -9.97 -7.18 10.72
CA GLU A 30 -9.19 -6.23 9.94
C GLU A 30 -9.54 -4.85 10.46
N PRO A 31 -8.55 -4.00 10.71
CA PRO A 31 -8.83 -2.67 11.25
C PRO A 31 -9.61 -1.87 10.21
N ASP A 32 -10.69 -1.20 10.62
CA ASP A 32 -11.48 -0.35 9.73
C ASP A 32 -10.64 0.74 9.08
N SER A 33 -9.61 1.21 9.77
CA SER A 33 -8.72 2.26 9.29
C SER A 33 -7.29 2.06 9.80
N VAL A 34 -6.34 2.52 8.97
CA VAL A 34 -4.90 2.43 9.22
C VAL A 34 -4.23 3.76 8.90
N TYR A 35 -2.93 3.86 9.19
CA TYR A 35 -2.13 5.00 8.81
C TYR A 35 -1.44 4.72 7.47
N LEU A 36 -1.57 5.65 6.54
CA LEU A 36 -0.82 5.70 5.29
C LEU A 36 0.24 6.79 5.40
N PHE A 37 1.49 6.44 5.09
CA PHE A 37 2.63 7.35 5.07
C PHE A 37 3.17 7.48 3.65
N SER A 38 3.31 8.70 3.19
CA SER A 38 3.83 9.04 1.86
C SER A 38 5.16 9.78 1.98
N TYR A 39 6.16 9.34 1.22
CA TYR A 39 7.52 9.87 1.28
C TYR A 39 8.25 9.73 -0.05
N SER A 40 9.39 10.37 -0.17
CA SER A 40 10.43 10.13 -1.17
C SER A 40 11.79 10.07 -0.47
N HIS A 41 12.83 9.67 -1.16
CA HIS A 41 14.19 9.81 -0.62
C HIS A 41 14.53 11.28 -0.39
N ALA A 42 15.42 11.55 0.56
CA ALA A 42 15.77 12.92 0.95
C ALA A 42 16.35 13.75 -0.21
N ASP A 43 17.06 13.11 -1.13
CA ASP A 43 17.59 13.71 -2.37
C ASP A 43 16.54 13.89 -3.48
N GLY A 44 15.29 13.48 -3.23
CA GLY A 44 14.19 13.48 -4.19
C GLY A 44 14.22 12.35 -5.21
N SER A 45 15.16 11.42 -5.11
CA SER A 45 15.21 10.27 -6.00
C SER A 45 14.09 9.27 -5.72
N GLY A 46 13.76 8.42 -6.72
CA GLY A 46 12.88 7.27 -6.55
C GLY A 46 11.39 7.57 -6.37
N GLY A 47 10.94 8.80 -6.64
CA GLY A 47 9.51 9.14 -6.71
C GLY A 47 8.73 9.01 -5.40
N LEU A 48 7.39 9.03 -5.50
CA LEU A 48 6.46 8.86 -4.39
C LEU A 48 6.42 7.40 -3.95
N LYS A 49 6.76 7.17 -2.70
CA LYS A 49 6.70 5.86 -2.03
C LYS A 49 5.64 5.87 -0.95
N LEU A 50 5.12 4.69 -0.65
CA LEU A 50 4.09 4.49 0.37
C LEU A 50 4.55 3.47 1.41
N ALA A 51 4.16 3.72 2.66
CA ALA A 51 4.20 2.75 3.74
C ALA A 51 2.90 2.83 4.53
N TRP A 52 2.60 1.79 5.29
CA TRP A 52 1.41 1.76 6.11
C TRP A 52 1.70 1.21 7.50
N SER A 53 0.81 1.51 8.43
CA SER A 53 0.88 1.02 9.80
C SER A 53 -0.53 0.82 10.38
N PRO A 54 -0.79 -0.30 11.09
CA PRO A 54 -2.05 -0.48 11.79
C PRO A 54 -2.17 0.39 13.06
N ASP A 55 -1.05 0.74 13.68
CA ASP A 55 -0.98 1.35 15.02
C ASP A 55 -0.20 2.68 15.06
N GLY A 56 0.41 3.10 13.94
CA GLY A 56 1.25 4.30 13.84
C GLY A 56 2.68 4.12 14.38
N ASN A 57 3.05 2.91 14.85
CA ASN A 57 4.35 2.59 15.41
C ASN A 57 5.14 1.61 14.54
N ARG A 58 4.51 0.51 14.12
CA ARG A 58 5.11 -0.48 13.23
C ARG A 58 4.75 -0.16 11.79
N TRP A 59 5.75 0.03 10.96
CA TRP A 59 5.59 0.47 9.59
C TRP A 59 6.04 -0.58 8.58
N PHE A 60 5.27 -0.72 7.54
CA PHE A 60 5.49 -1.68 6.46
C PHE A 60 5.56 -0.93 5.13
N SER A 61 6.64 -1.11 4.38
CA SER A 61 6.74 -0.58 3.02
C SER A 61 5.71 -1.22 2.11
N VAL A 62 5.09 -0.44 1.24
CA VAL A 62 4.21 -0.94 0.19
C VAL A 62 5.04 -1.14 -1.07
N ALA A 63 4.75 -2.21 -1.83
CA ALA A 63 5.43 -2.55 -3.08
C ALA A 63 6.96 -2.68 -2.95
N ASP A 64 7.45 -3.24 -1.84
CA ASP A 64 8.89 -3.36 -1.53
C ASP A 64 9.64 -2.01 -1.63
N GLY A 65 8.95 -0.88 -1.37
CA GLY A 65 9.51 0.47 -1.47
C GLY A 65 9.66 1.00 -2.90
N ASN A 66 9.02 0.36 -3.88
CA ASN A 66 8.93 0.91 -5.24
C ASN A 66 8.02 2.14 -5.28
N SER A 67 8.24 3.00 -6.26
CA SER A 67 7.46 4.23 -6.42
C SER A 67 6.12 3.98 -7.11
N PHE A 68 5.12 4.76 -6.71
CA PHE A 68 3.79 4.80 -7.32
C PHE A 68 3.66 5.85 -8.40
N VAL A 69 4.42 6.92 -8.30
CA VAL A 69 4.59 7.94 -9.33
C VAL A 69 5.98 8.54 -9.25
N ASN A 70 6.62 8.74 -10.39
CA ASN A 70 7.91 9.39 -10.51
C ASN A 70 7.72 10.77 -11.14
N SER A 71 8.55 11.74 -10.76
CA SER A 71 8.60 13.01 -11.46
C SER A 71 9.06 12.78 -12.91
N ASP A 72 8.42 13.42 -13.88
CA ASP A 72 8.83 13.41 -15.29
C ASP A 72 9.43 14.74 -15.75
N PHE A 73 9.56 15.71 -14.83
CA PHE A 73 10.14 17.03 -15.09
C PHE A 73 11.65 16.97 -15.31
N GLY A 74 12.10 17.65 -16.34
CA GLY A 74 13.52 17.79 -16.67
C GLY A 74 13.96 17.01 -17.91
N PRO A 75 15.17 17.26 -18.42
CA PRO A 75 15.71 16.63 -19.62
C PRO A 75 15.81 15.10 -19.48
N TRP A 76 15.77 14.42 -20.62
CA TRP A 76 16.00 12.99 -20.68
C TRP A 76 17.42 12.63 -20.21
N GLY A 77 17.57 11.56 -19.44
CA GLY A 77 18.87 11.13 -18.92
C GLY A 77 19.33 11.81 -17.61
N GLN A 78 18.62 12.85 -17.14
CA GLN A 78 18.89 13.45 -15.84
C GLN A 78 18.01 12.85 -14.75
N MET A 79 18.51 12.86 -13.50
CA MET A 79 17.74 12.47 -12.34
C MET A 79 16.56 13.41 -12.14
N LYS A 80 15.36 12.89 -12.22
CA LYS A 80 14.11 13.62 -12.03
C LYS A 80 13.73 13.59 -10.57
N ARG A 81 13.70 14.73 -9.92
CA ARG A 81 13.53 14.84 -8.48
C ARG A 81 12.07 15.03 -8.09
N MET A 82 11.70 14.40 -6.99
CA MET A 82 10.45 14.59 -6.27
C MET A 82 10.80 14.93 -4.82
N LEU A 83 10.96 16.19 -4.53
CA LEU A 83 11.34 16.67 -3.19
C LEU A 83 10.08 16.91 -2.35
N LYS A 84 10.08 16.44 -1.12
CA LYS A 84 9.03 16.68 -0.12
C LYS A 84 7.60 16.44 -0.64
N PRO A 85 7.28 15.30 -1.26
CA PRO A 85 5.94 15.04 -1.78
C PRO A 85 4.91 15.11 -0.65
N HIS A 86 3.84 15.88 -0.87
CA HIS A 86 2.70 15.96 0.02
C HIS A 86 1.50 15.30 -0.65
N LEU A 87 1.15 14.11 -0.18
CA LEU A 87 -0.01 13.36 -0.63
C LEU A 87 -1.22 13.71 0.25
N MET A 88 -2.31 14.11 -0.38
CA MET A 88 -3.55 14.52 0.26
C MET A 88 -4.72 13.80 -0.37
N GLN A 89 -5.75 13.48 0.40
CA GLN A 89 -7.03 12.98 -0.10
C GLN A 89 -8.11 14.02 0.15
N THR A 90 -8.93 14.31 -0.87
CA THR A 90 -10.10 15.20 -0.74
C THR A 90 -11.25 14.48 -0.07
N ARG A 91 -12.07 15.23 0.67
CA ARG A 91 -13.30 14.73 1.32
C ARG A 91 -14.49 14.68 0.38
N ALA A 92 -14.50 15.54 -0.65
CA ALA A 92 -15.63 15.69 -1.53
C ALA A 92 -15.80 14.52 -2.50
N ASP A 93 -14.70 13.95 -3.00
CA ASP A 93 -14.71 12.93 -4.05
C ASP A 93 -13.67 11.82 -3.83
N ASP A 94 -13.06 11.77 -2.64
CA ASP A 94 -12.03 10.81 -2.23
C ASP A 94 -10.81 10.71 -3.17
N ARG A 95 -10.59 11.73 -3.99
CA ARG A 95 -9.44 11.78 -4.90
C ARG A 95 -8.16 12.07 -4.16
N TRP A 96 -7.09 11.55 -4.72
CA TRP A 96 -5.73 11.74 -4.25
C TRP A 96 -5.03 12.81 -5.05
N HIS A 97 -4.36 13.71 -4.35
CA HIS A 97 -3.60 14.82 -4.92
C HIS A 97 -2.19 14.78 -4.33
N CYS A 98 -1.18 14.87 -5.18
CA CYS A 98 0.20 14.94 -4.74
C CYS A 98 0.86 16.20 -5.30
N ILE A 99 1.47 16.98 -4.41
CA ILE A 99 2.26 18.18 -4.75
C ILE A 99 3.68 17.94 -4.25
N TRP A 100 4.68 18.30 -5.06
CA TRP A 100 6.09 18.20 -4.66
C TRP A 100 6.92 19.34 -5.21
N GLU A 101 8.08 19.54 -4.61
CA GLU A 101 9.09 20.51 -5.08
C GLU A 101 9.95 19.85 -6.16
N LEU A 102 10.24 20.60 -7.23
CA LEU A 102 11.08 20.17 -8.34
C LEU A 102 12.55 20.53 -8.11
N THR A 103 12.79 21.58 -7.31
CA THR A 103 14.10 22.13 -7.00
C THR A 103 14.21 22.39 -5.49
N GLU A 104 15.42 22.46 -4.99
CA GLU A 104 15.68 22.74 -3.58
C GLU A 104 15.25 24.15 -3.14
N SER A 105 15.21 25.10 -4.07
CA SER A 105 14.66 26.43 -3.82
C SER A 105 13.16 26.40 -3.52
N GLY A 106 12.47 25.33 -3.93
CA GLY A 106 11.03 25.16 -3.73
C GLY A 106 10.15 26.13 -4.52
N ASN A 107 10.70 26.88 -5.46
CA ASN A 107 9.94 27.86 -6.25
C ASN A 107 9.10 27.19 -7.35
N SER A 108 9.56 26.08 -7.90
CA SER A 108 8.87 25.30 -8.91
C SER A 108 8.29 24.05 -8.29
N LEU A 109 7.01 23.85 -8.53
CA LEU A 109 6.22 22.75 -7.99
C LEU A 109 5.65 21.90 -9.11
N ALA A 110 5.35 20.65 -8.78
CA ALA A 110 4.57 19.78 -9.63
C ALA A 110 3.34 19.25 -8.88
N TYR A 111 2.35 18.86 -9.66
CA TYR A 111 1.07 18.33 -9.17
C TYR A 111 0.61 17.17 -10.02
N VAL A 112 -0.02 16.22 -9.35
CA VAL A 112 -0.69 15.09 -10.00
C VAL A 112 -1.90 14.66 -9.18
N GLU A 113 -2.89 14.09 -9.83
CA GLU A 113 -4.06 13.51 -9.16
C GLU A 113 -4.29 12.05 -9.57
N SER A 114 -4.93 11.30 -8.66
CA SER A 114 -5.30 9.91 -8.86
C SER A 114 -6.64 9.59 -8.19
N PRO A 115 -7.50 8.78 -8.80
CA PRO A 115 -8.71 8.30 -8.14
C PRO A 115 -8.44 7.19 -7.10
N ASN A 116 -7.27 6.52 -7.14
CA ASN A 116 -7.08 5.27 -6.42
C ASN A 116 -5.63 4.96 -6.00
N LEU A 117 -4.69 5.91 -6.10
CA LEU A 117 -3.25 5.76 -5.87
C LEU A 117 -2.49 4.90 -6.91
N LEU A 118 -3.19 4.32 -7.87
CA LEU A 118 -2.61 3.41 -8.87
C LEU A 118 -2.59 4.02 -10.28
N GLN A 119 -3.61 4.81 -10.59
CA GLN A 119 -3.78 5.48 -11.87
C GLN A 119 -3.56 6.97 -11.69
N TRP A 120 -2.47 7.48 -12.21
CA TRP A 120 -2.08 8.88 -12.08
C TRP A 120 -2.32 9.62 -13.39
N LYS A 121 -2.89 10.82 -13.31
CA LYS A 121 -3.05 11.71 -14.47
C LYS A 121 -1.71 12.30 -14.90
N ALA A 122 -1.70 13.02 -16.01
CA ALA A 122 -0.55 13.77 -16.47
C ALA A 122 -0.12 14.82 -15.42
N GLN A 123 1.19 14.96 -15.24
CA GLN A 123 1.77 15.92 -14.30
C GLN A 123 1.60 17.34 -14.81
N LYS A 124 1.40 18.27 -13.88
CA LYS A 124 1.33 19.70 -14.14
C LYS A 124 2.45 20.41 -13.37
N TYR A 125 3.02 21.44 -13.96
CA TYR A 125 4.13 22.21 -13.37
C TYR A 125 3.70 23.65 -13.21
N PHE A 126 4.08 24.25 -12.09
CA PHE A 126 3.68 25.63 -11.77
C PHE A 126 4.62 26.28 -10.77
N ASP A 127 4.63 27.61 -10.74
CA ASP A 127 5.32 28.38 -9.72
C ASP A 127 4.59 28.35 -8.38
N ARG A 128 5.33 28.41 -7.29
CA ARG A 128 4.78 28.38 -5.92
C ARG A 128 3.74 29.48 -5.68
N SER A 129 3.82 30.62 -6.35
CA SER A 129 2.82 31.68 -6.28
C SER A 129 1.40 31.19 -6.65
N ARG A 130 1.32 30.15 -7.47
CA ARG A 130 0.06 29.54 -7.93
C ARG A 130 -0.38 28.34 -7.08
N LEU A 131 0.27 28.08 -5.94
CA LEU A 131 -0.02 26.91 -5.11
C LEU A 131 -1.51 26.82 -4.71
N ALA A 132 -2.14 27.97 -4.45
CA ALA A 132 -3.55 28.02 -4.08
C ALA A 132 -4.50 27.45 -5.15
N GLU A 133 -4.12 27.51 -6.44
CA GLU A 133 -4.93 26.99 -7.56
C GLU A 133 -4.90 25.44 -7.62
N TYR A 134 -3.84 24.83 -7.10
CA TYR A 134 -3.60 23.38 -7.17
C TYR A 134 -3.84 22.66 -5.85
N ARG A 135 -3.87 23.42 -4.75
CA ARG A 135 -4.12 22.81 -3.44
C ARG A 135 -5.62 22.54 -3.28
N PRO A 136 -6.03 21.27 -3.09
CA PRO A 136 -7.44 20.96 -2.88
C PRO A 136 -7.95 21.61 -1.59
N ALA A 137 -9.22 22.07 -1.60
CA ALA A 137 -9.80 22.82 -0.50
C ALA A 137 -10.06 21.94 0.73
N GLU A 138 -10.85 20.91 0.59
CA GLU A 138 -11.31 20.08 1.70
C GLU A 138 -10.56 18.74 1.71
N VAL A 139 -9.44 18.68 2.41
CA VAL A 139 -8.64 17.46 2.53
C VAL A 139 -8.82 16.78 3.89
N TYR A 140 -8.59 15.47 3.93
CA TYR A 140 -8.41 14.79 5.20
C TYR A 140 -7.12 15.26 5.89
N PRO A 141 -7.10 15.32 7.23
CA PRO A 141 -5.94 15.79 7.96
C PRO A 141 -4.68 14.99 7.63
N THR A 142 -3.60 15.70 7.35
CA THR A 142 -2.26 15.13 7.18
C THR A 142 -1.31 15.66 8.23
N VAL A 143 -0.40 14.82 8.70
CA VAL A 143 0.61 15.18 9.71
C VAL A 143 1.99 14.86 9.18
N ARG A 144 2.92 15.82 9.28
CA ARG A 144 4.32 15.56 8.96
C ARG A 144 4.93 14.66 10.03
N LYS A 145 5.61 13.60 9.61
CA LYS A 145 6.18 12.60 10.51
C LYS A 145 7.53 12.08 10.00
N GLU A 146 8.35 11.63 10.93
CA GLU A 146 9.54 10.82 10.66
C GLU A 146 9.23 9.37 11.04
N VAL A 147 9.60 8.45 10.16
CA VAL A 147 9.30 7.03 10.28
C VAL A 147 10.54 6.21 9.97
N LEU A 148 10.84 5.23 10.83
CA LEU A 148 11.90 4.27 10.57
C LEU A 148 11.38 3.17 9.63
N LEU A 149 11.91 3.12 8.41
CA LEU A 149 11.58 2.12 7.39
C LEU A 149 12.86 1.40 6.94
N ASN A 150 12.88 0.10 7.12
CA ASN A 150 14.01 -0.74 6.69
C ASN A 150 15.37 -0.22 7.19
N GLY A 151 15.42 0.24 8.45
CA GLY A 151 16.64 0.76 9.07
C GLY A 151 17.01 2.20 8.71
N THR A 152 16.19 2.90 7.91
CA THR A 152 16.45 4.29 7.50
C THR A 152 15.30 5.19 7.93
N MET A 153 15.63 6.35 8.50
CA MET A 153 14.65 7.38 8.84
C MET A 153 14.16 8.07 7.56
N GLN A 154 12.85 8.08 7.39
CA GLN A 154 12.18 8.73 6.27
C GLN A 154 11.30 9.86 6.78
N GLN A 155 11.37 11.02 6.12
CA GLN A 155 10.48 12.15 6.36
C GLN A 155 9.34 12.15 5.35
N GLY A 156 8.12 12.38 5.82
CA GLY A 156 6.97 12.38 4.93
C GLY A 156 5.69 12.86 5.61
N TRP A 157 4.57 12.52 4.99
CA TRP A 157 3.24 12.88 5.46
C TRP A 157 2.42 11.64 5.77
N MET A 158 1.79 11.66 6.93
CA MET A 158 0.93 10.59 7.42
C MET A 158 -0.53 11.06 7.43
N GLN A 159 -1.43 10.18 7.05
CA GLN A 159 -2.88 10.38 7.16
C GLN A 159 -3.56 9.06 7.51
N ARG A 160 -4.75 9.16 8.10
CA ARG A 160 -5.58 8.00 8.39
C ARG A 160 -6.47 7.68 7.18
N VAL A 161 -6.50 6.42 6.79
CA VAL A 161 -7.26 5.95 5.61
C VAL A 161 -8.00 4.65 5.93
N PRO A 162 -9.08 4.32 5.21
CA PRO A 162 -9.69 2.99 5.28
C PRO A 162 -8.66 1.92 4.94
N TYR A 163 -8.66 0.81 5.67
CA TYR A 163 -7.73 -0.29 5.41
C TYR A 163 -7.87 -0.85 3.99
N ALA A 164 -9.10 -0.89 3.46
CA ALA A 164 -9.37 -1.30 2.08
C ALA A 164 -8.58 -0.49 1.02
N THR A 165 -8.25 0.77 1.31
CA THR A 165 -7.39 1.58 0.42
C THR A 165 -5.99 1.01 0.34
N VAL A 166 -5.39 0.67 1.49
CA VAL A 166 -4.05 0.09 1.56
C VAL A 166 -4.03 -1.33 0.99
N GLN A 167 -5.02 -2.16 1.31
CA GLN A 167 -5.15 -3.50 0.74
C GLN A 167 -5.18 -3.50 -0.78
N ARG A 168 -5.93 -2.58 -1.39
CA ARG A 168 -5.99 -2.43 -2.85
C ARG A 168 -4.62 -2.14 -3.45
N VAL A 169 -3.86 -1.25 -2.83
CA VAL A 169 -2.52 -0.87 -3.29
C VAL A 169 -1.53 -2.02 -3.13
N ILE A 170 -1.58 -2.74 -2.01
CA ILE A 170 -0.75 -3.93 -1.75
C ILE A 170 -1.07 -5.03 -2.78
N SER A 171 -2.34 -5.38 -2.94
CA SER A 171 -2.78 -6.43 -3.86
C SER A 171 -2.37 -6.14 -5.30
N PHE A 172 -2.43 -4.88 -5.73
CA PHE A 172 -1.96 -4.49 -7.05
C PHE A 172 -0.44 -4.69 -7.19
N ALA A 173 0.34 -4.31 -6.19
CA ALA A 173 1.79 -4.46 -6.20
C ALA A 173 2.21 -5.93 -6.23
N GLU A 174 1.58 -6.78 -5.44
CA GLU A 174 1.81 -8.23 -5.40
C GLU A 174 1.43 -8.88 -6.73
N HIS A 175 0.29 -8.52 -7.31
CA HIS A 175 -0.14 -9.04 -8.60
C HIS A 175 0.84 -8.65 -9.72
N LYS A 176 1.33 -7.42 -9.72
CA LYS A 176 2.34 -6.96 -10.67
C LYS A 176 3.64 -7.77 -10.54
N LYS A 177 4.10 -8.00 -9.31
CA LYS A 177 5.30 -8.80 -9.01
C LYS A 177 5.15 -10.25 -9.52
N TYR A 178 4.01 -10.87 -9.25
CA TYR A 178 3.70 -12.22 -9.75
C TYR A 178 3.73 -12.29 -11.27
N ARG A 179 3.12 -11.34 -11.98
CA ARG A 179 3.13 -11.28 -13.45
C ARG A 179 4.54 -11.10 -14.01
N GLN A 180 5.37 -10.28 -13.38
CA GLN A 180 6.76 -10.10 -13.79
C GLN A 180 7.58 -11.37 -13.61
N ALA A 181 7.42 -12.08 -12.49
CA ALA A 181 8.08 -13.37 -12.26
C ALA A 181 7.66 -14.42 -13.28
N LEU A 182 6.36 -14.52 -13.58
CA LEU A 182 5.83 -15.45 -14.58
C LEU A 182 6.32 -15.13 -15.99
N TYR A 183 6.47 -13.83 -16.31
CA TYR A 183 7.04 -13.40 -17.59
C TYR A 183 8.52 -13.80 -17.69
N ALA A 184 9.31 -13.59 -16.64
CA ALA A 184 10.72 -13.96 -16.60
C ALA A 184 10.91 -15.48 -16.80
N GLU A 185 10.14 -16.30 -16.10
CA GLU A 185 10.13 -17.75 -16.24
C GLU A 185 9.83 -18.19 -17.68
N ARG A 186 8.79 -17.61 -18.28
CA ARG A 186 8.43 -17.93 -19.68
C ARG A 186 9.51 -17.51 -20.67
N THR A 187 10.17 -16.38 -20.44
CA THR A 187 11.25 -15.89 -21.29
C THR A 187 12.49 -16.79 -21.19
N GLU A 188 12.77 -17.34 -20.02
CA GLU A 188 13.84 -18.29 -19.80
C GLU A 188 13.58 -19.63 -20.53
N GLN A 189 12.32 -20.11 -20.51
CA GLN A 189 11.92 -21.34 -21.17
C GLN A 189 11.89 -21.22 -22.71
N ASP A 190 11.51 -20.06 -23.25
CA ASP A 190 11.44 -19.81 -24.71
C ASP A 190 11.89 -18.37 -25.04
N PRO A 191 13.21 -18.12 -25.01
CA PRO A 191 13.74 -16.78 -25.23
C PRO A 191 13.45 -16.21 -26.62
N VAL A 192 13.29 -17.06 -27.62
CA VAL A 192 13.01 -16.63 -29.02
C VAL A 192 11.59 -16.09 -29.11
N ARG A 193 10.63 -16.81 -28.53
CA ARG A 193 9.22 -16.45 -28.58
C ARG A 193 8.89 -15.19 -27.79
N PHE A 194 9.56 -14.99 -26.65
CA PHE A 194 9.27 -13.88 -25.74
C PHE A 194 10.26 -12.72 -25.85
N ALA A 195 11.24 -12.81 -26.75
CA ALA A 195 12.18 -11.71 -27.00
C ALA A 195 11.43 -10.44 -27.42
N GLY A 196 11.72 -9.32 -26.74
CA GLY A 196 11.11 -8.03 -27.03
C GLY A 196 9.75 -7.77 -26.37
N LEU A 197 9.13 -8.75 -25.73
CA LEU A 197 7.95 -8.54 -24.90
C LEU A 197 8.35 -7.88 -23.58
N LYS A 198 7.57 -6.92 -23.12
CA LYS A 198 7.77 -6.27 -21.82
C LYS A 198 6.66 -6.71 -20.86
N PRO A 199 6.98 -6.95 -19.58
CA PRO A 199 5.94 -7.14 -18.56
C PRO A 199 5.11 -5.86 -18.44
N VAL A 200 3.81 -6.03 -18.38
CA VAL A 200 2.82 -4.93 -18.26
C VAL A 200 2.66 -4.53 -16.80
#